data_6ef32aa9ebf16606ede8643a622ae951
#
_entry.id   6ef32aa9ebf16606ede8643a622ae951
#
_cell.length_a   1.000
_cell.length_b   1.000
_cell.length_c   1.000
_cell.angle_alpha   90.00
_cell.angle_beta   90.00
_cell.angle_gamma   90.00
#
_symmetry.space_group_name_H-M   'P 1'
#
loop_
_entity.id
_entity.type
_entity.pdbx_description
1 polymer ?
#
loop_
_entity_poly.entity_id
_entity_poly.type
_entity_poly.pdbx_seq_one_letter_code
_entity_poly.pdbx_strand_id
1 'polypeptide(L)'
;GAFTFAVTDSHWFNAVEAEVYSISTFFTSIVVWLILNWSKNSGHSGNVRYILIIAYMLGLAIGIHLLNLLALPFIALIVYFNKYEFKPSTFMVTMGITLLTFIVIYLGIIKGIPNLANSYGLNYPIFLVLAVFAATAYAVWKKHNQLSTILTCLVLILIGFSTYTTIFIRATQHPNINENNPDTIKGALAYMNRDQYGDWEILDPAFTLARAECSYSNRWTENKSNPSGSEELNFLWNYQIKEMYLRYFAWQFVGKEDHDNPNWELVTLKGDIIKKLRGINWSRYGLPFPLLFGVIGMIFHFSRDWKRALAVLSLFLATGIMIILYLNQYDPQPRERD
;
A
#
# COMPACT_ATOMS: atom_id res chain seq x y z
N GLY A 1 -5.97 -3.95 -20.98
CA GLY A 1 -5.58 -3.95 -19.55
C GLY A 1 -6.73 -3.52 -18.66
N ALA A 2 -7.24 -2.26 -18.75
CA ALA A 2 -8.25 -1.75 -17.83
C ALA A 2 -9.56 -2.56 -17.84
N PHE A 3 -10.09 -2.88 -19.03
CA PHE A 3 -11.30 -3.71 -19.14
C PHE A 3 -11.05 -5.15 -18.66
N THR A 4 -9.88 -5.71 -18.93
CA THR A 4 -9.53 -7.05 -18.43
C THR A 4 -9.51 -7.04 -16.90
N PHE A 5 -8.88 -6.05 -16.28
CA PHE A 5 -8.86 -5.90 -14.83
C PHE A 5 -10.26 -5.72 -14.23
N ALA A 6 -11.10 -4.89 -14.85
CA ALA A 6 -12.46 -4.62 -14.36
C ALA A 6 -13.36 -5.87 -14.30
N VAL A 7 -13.09 -6.88 -15.13
CA VAL A 7 -13.87 -8.13 -15.18
C VAL A 7 -13.15 -9.33 -14.55
N THR A 8 -12.03 -9.11 -13.86
CA THR A 8 -11.41 -10.19 -13.06
C THR A 8 -12.30 -10.52 -11.87
N ASP A 9 -12.40 -11.79 -11.52
CA ASP A 9 -13.30 -12.28 -10.46
C ASP A 9 -13.05 -11.53 -9.14
N SER A 10 -11.80 -11.45 -8.67
CA SER A 10 -11.50 -10.82 -7.38
C SER A 10 -11.78 -9.32 -7.36
N HIS A 11 -11.46 -8.59 -8.45
CA HIS A 11 -11.77 -7.16 -8.51
C HIS A 11 -13.27 -6.90 -8.55
N TRP A 12 -14.02 -7.72 -9.28
CA TRP A 12 -15.48 -7.63 -9.35
C TRP A 12 -16.11 -7.85 -7.99
N PHE A 13 -15.72 -8.92 -7.27
CA PHE A 13 -16.21 -9.19 -5.93
C PHE A 13 -15.88 -8.07 -4.94
N ASN A 14 -14.63 -7.61 -4.93
CA ASN A 14 -14.21 -6.48 -4.08
C ASN A 14 -14.92 -5.17 -4.41
N ALA A 15 -15.37 -4.99 -5.67
CA ALA A 15 -16.07 -3.77 -6.07
C ALA A 15 -17.53 -3.73 -5.60
N VAL A 16 -18.16 -4.89 -5.38
CA VAL A 16 -19.56 -5.00 -4.92
C VAL A 16 -19.69 -5.22 -3.42
N GLU A 17 -18.60 -5.56 -2.74
CA GLU A 17 -18.54 -5.66 -1.29
C GLU A 17 -18.34 -4.27 -0.63
N ALA A 18 -18.83 -4.11 0.59
CA ALA A 18 -18.64 -2.88 1.37
C ALA A 18 -17.22 -2.80 1.98
N GLU A 19 -16.20 -2.99 1.14
CA GLU A 19 -14.79 -3.02 1.48
C GLU A 19 -14.01 -1.83 0.91
N VAL A 20 -12.84 -1.57 1.46
CA VAL A 20 -12.02 -0.39 1.09
C VAL A 20 -11.18 -0.58 -0.17
N TYR A 21 -11.05 -1.81 -0.68
CA TYR A 21 -10.07 -2.15 -1.73
C TYR A 21 -10.39 -1.54 -3.09
N SER A 22 -11.64 -1.57 -3.52
CA SER A 22 -12.03 -0.99 -4.81
C SER A 22 -11.85 0.52 -4.85
N ILE A 23 -12.21 1.21 -3.76
CA ILE A 23 -12.02 2.65 -3.65
C ILE A 23 -10.54 3.01 -3.51
N SER A 24 -9.74 2.18 -2.83
CA SER A 24 -8.28 2.31 -2.76
C SER A 24 -7.65 2.20 -4.14
N THR A 25 -8.06 1.21 -4.94
CA THR A 25 -7.60 1.03 -6.33
C THR A 25 -7.98 2.22 -7.21
N PHE A 26 -9.18 2.78 -7.03
CA PHE A 26 -9.61 4.00 -7.72
C PHE A 26 -8.68 5.18 -7.42
N PHE A 27 -8.37 5.45 -6.15
CA PHE A 27 -7.44 6.53 -5.77
C PHE A 27 -6.03 6.32 -6.32
N THR A 28 -5.51 5.09 -6.23
CA THR A 28 -4.21 4.75 -6.83
C THR A 28 -4.22 5.01 -8.34
N SER A 29 -5.28 4.60 -9.03
CA SER A 29 -5.42 4.79 -10.48
C SER A 29 -5.48 6.27 -10.87
N ILE A 30 -6.20 7.11 -10.12
CA ILE A 30 -6.24 8.56 -10.33
C ILE A 30 -4.85 9.18 -10.12
N VAL A 31 -4.14 8.80 -9.06
CA VAL A 31 -2.79 9.31 -8.77
C VAL A 31 -1.83 8.93 -9.90
N VAL A 32 -1.88 7.68 -10.37
CA VAL A 32 -1.09 7.21 -11.53
C VAL A 32 -1.43 8.03 -12.78
N TRP A 33 -2.71 8.22 -13.09
CA TRP A 33 -3.15 9.01 -14.23
C TRP A 33 -2.70 10.46 -14.15
N LEU A 34 -2.81 11.09 -12.99
CA LEU A 34 -2.40 12.48 -12.76
C LEU A 34 -0.88 12.67 -12.94
N ILE A 35 -0.04 11.78 -12.39
CA ILE A 35 1.41 11.92 -12.52
C ILE A 35 1.88 11.66 -13.95
N LEU A 36 1.23 10.77 -14.70
CA LEU A 36 1.51 10.58 -16.12
C LEU A 36 1.11 11.81 -16.93
N ASN A 37 -0.02 12.45 -16.63
CA ASN A 37 -0.42 13.71 -17.26
C ASN A 37 0.55 14.85 -16.90
N TRP A 38 1.01 14.91 -15.66
CA TRP A 38 2.07 15.83 -15.25
C TRP A 38 3.34 15.64 -16.10
N SER A 39 3.78 14.40 -16.26
CA SER A 39 4.95 14.06 -17.07
C SER A 39 4.78 14.45 -18.53
N LYS A 40 3.59 14.20 -19.12
CA LYS A 40 3.27 14.55 -20.51
C LYS A 40 3.24 16.06 -20.74
N ASN A 41 2.78 16.84 -19.76
CA ASN A 41 2.66 18.30 -19.84
C ASN A 41 3.88 19.01 -19.21
N SER A 42 5.02 18.34 -19.10
CA SER A 42 6.25 18.93 -18.59
C SER A 42 6.65 20.13 -19.41
N GLY A 43 6.95 21.25 -18.73
CA GLY A 43 7.29 22.51 -19.38
C GLY A 43 6.15 23.49 -19.64
N HIS A 44 4.87 23.09 -19.48
CA HIS A 44 3.74 24.00 -19.60
C HIS A 44 3.53 24.78 -18.28
N SER A 45 3.16 26.06 -18.40
CA SER A 45 2.74 26.87 -17.25
C SER A 45 1.50 26.24 -16.60
N GLY A 46 1.50 26.15 -15.27
CA GLY A 46 0.40 25.52 -14.50
C GLY A 46 0.49 23.99 -14.34
N ASN A 47 1.57 23.36 -14.79
CA ASN A 47 1.79 21.92 -14.59
C ASN A 47 1.82 21.52 -13.10
N VAL A 48 2.18 22.43 -12.23
CA VAL A 48 2.21 22.24 -10.77
C VAL A 48 0.85 21.80 -10.19
N ARG A 49 -0.26 22.17 -10.85
CA ARG A 49 -1.63 21.77 -10.43
C ARG A 49 -1.80 20.26 -10.30
N TYR A 50 -1.16 19.48 -11.16
CA TYR A 50 -1.23 18.01 -11.07
C TYR A 50 -0.60 17.50 -9.76
N ILE A 51 0.55 18.06 -9.36
CA ILE A 51 1.23 17.70 -8.11
C ILE A 51 0.36 18.08 -6.90
N LEU A 52 -0.29 19.24 -6.93
CA LEU A 52 -1.20 19.69 -5.87
C LEU A 52 -2.42 18.76 -5.75
N ILE A 53 -3.02 18.39 -6.88
CA ILE A 53 -4.16 17.45 -6.88
C ILE A 53 -3.71 16.07 -6.39
N ILE A 54 -2.52 15.58 -6.80
CA ILE A 54 -1.96 14.31 -6.32
C ILE A 54 -1.80 14.36 -4.79
N ALA A 55 -1.27 15.45 -4.24
CA ALA A 55 -1.11 15.60 -2.79
C ALA A 55 -2.46 15.50 -2.06
N TYR A 56 -3.49 16.17 -2.56
CA TYR A 56 -4.83 16.09 -2.01
C TYR A 56 -5.43 14.68 -2.12
N MET A 57 -5.31 14.04 -3.31
CA MET A 57 -5.79 12.67 -3.52
C MET A 57 -5.07 11.66 -2.62
N LEU A 58 -3.76 11.81 -2.41
CA LEU A 58 -3.02 10.99 -1.44
C LEU A 58 -3.54 11.19 -0.01
N GLY A 59 -3.82 12.44 0.38
CA GLY A 59 -4.41 12.72 1.69
C GLY A 59 -5.75 12.01 1.90
N LEU A 60 -6.67 12.08 0.92
CA LEU A 60 -7.94 11.35 0.95
C LEU A 60 -7.72 9.83 0.97
N ALA A 61 -6.83 9.35 0.13
CA ALA A 61 -6.54 7.92 -0.03
C ALA A 61 -5.98 7.27 1.24
N ILE A 62 -5.11 7.99 1.97
CA ILE A 62 -4.58 7.54 3.27
C ILE A 62 -5.71 7.35 4.29
N GLY A 63 -6.71 8.24 4.28
CA GLY A 63 -7.89 8.12 5.13
C GLY A 63 -8.78 6.89 4.83
N ILE A 64 -8.63 6.29 3.64
CA ILE A 64 -9.35 5.09 3.24
C ILE A 64 -8.50 3.85 3.47
N HIS A 65 -7.30 3.83 2.91
CA HIS A 65 -6.39 2.69 3.03
C HIS A 65 -4.92 3.12 2.95
N LEU A 66 -4.13 2.71 3.93
CA LEU A 66 -2.72 3.10 4.07
C LEU A 66 -1.85 2.63 2.89
N LEU A 67 -2.24 1.55 2.22
CA LEU A 67 -1.53 1.00 1.06
C LEU A 67 -1.40 1.98 -0.11
N ASN A 68 -2.24 3.01 -0.19
CA ASN A 68 -2.12 4.04 -1.21
C ASN A 68 -0.77 4.82 -1.15
N LEU A 69 -0.10 4.82 0.01
CA LEU A 69 1.25 5.39 0.14
C LEU A 69 2.30 4.63 -0.69
N LEU A 70 2.04 3.37 -1.05
CA LEU A 70 2.93 2.58 -1.89
C LEU A 70 2.99 3.08 -3.35
N ALA A 71 2.15 4.04 -3.72
CA ALA A 71 2.28 4.76 -4.99
C ALA A 71 3.45 5.78 -4.99
N LEU A 72 4.02 6.14 -3.84
CA LEU A 72 5.11 7.12 -3.75
C LEU A 72 6.35 6.73 -4.56
N PRO A 73 6.87 5.49 -4.54
CA PRO A 73 7.99 5.10 -5.40
C PRO A 73 7.69 5.27 -6.89
N PHE A 74 6.48 4.93 -7.33
CA PHE A 74 6.04 5.14 -8.71
C PHE A 74 6.08 6.62 -9.08
N ILE A 75 5.49 7.49 -8.25
CA ILE A 75 5.47 8.95 -8.46
C ILE A 75 6.91 9.48 -8.56
N ALA A 76 7.77 9.07 -7.60
CA ALA A 76 9.16 9.50 -7.55
C ALA A 76 9.95 9.10 -8.80
N LEU A 77 9.75 7.88 -9.30
CA LEU A 77 10.40 7.40 -10.53
C LEU A 77 9.93 8.16 -11.76
N ILE A 78 8.63 8.45 -11.89
CA ILE A 78 8.12 9.27 -13.00
C ILE A 78 8.73 10.69 -12.95
N VAL A 79 8.79 11.30 -11.76
CA VAL A 79 9.41 12.62 -11.57
C VAL A 79 10.90 12.58 -11.89
N TYR A 80 11.62 11.58 -11.40
CA TYR A 80 13.04 11.39 -11.63
C TYR A 80 13.36 11.26 -13.12
N PHE A 81 12.75 10.31 -13.82
CA PHE A 81 13.00 10.07 -15.22
C PHE A 81 12.49 11.17 -16.17
N ASN A 82 11.59 12.02 -15.69
CA ASN A 82 11.17 13.20 -16.44
C ASN A 82 12.19 14.32 -16.36
N LYS A 83 12.89 14.47 -15.22
CA LYS A 83 13.82 15.59 -14.96
C LYS A 83 15.28 15.26 -15.14
N TYR A 84 15.66 14.00 -14.96
CA TYR A 84 17.06 13.58 -14.89
C TYR A 84 17.36 12.39 -15.80
N GLU A 85 18.56 12.39 -16.36
CA GLU A 85 19.17 11.17 -16.90
C GLU A 85 19.56 10.22 -15.76
N PHE A 86 19.48 8.92 -16.02
CA PHE A 86 19.81 7.92 -15.02
C PHE A 86 21.27 8.02 -14.58
N LYS A 87 21.47 8.29 -13.32
CA LYS A 87 22.78 8.22 -12.62
C LYS A 87 22.53 7.54 -11.28
N PRO A 88 23.33 6.51 -10.88
CA PRO A 88 23.11 5.79 -9.63
C PRO A 88 23.03 6.70 -8.40
N SER A 89 23.89 7.72 -8.32
CA SER A 89 23.91 8.66 -7.19
C SER A 89 22.62 9.46 -7.07
N THR A 90 22.14 10.08 -8.16
CA THR A 90 20.90 10.87 -8.14
C THR A 90 19.67 10.00 -7.97
N PHE A 91 19.71 8.77 -8.49
CA PHE A 91 18.67 7.78 -8.26
C PHE A 91 18.56 7.42 -6.78
N MET A 92 19.68 7.09 -6.11
CA MET A 92 19.70 6.79 -4.68
C MET A 92 19.21 7.97 -3.83
N VAL A 93 19.61 9.19 -4.17
CA VAL A 93 19.12 10.41 -3.50
C VAL A 93 17.60 10.53 -3.67
N THR A 94 17.07 10.29 -4.87
CA THR A 94 15.62 10.35 -5.11
C THR A 94 14.88 9.28 -4.30
N MET A 95 15.40 8.06 -4.23
CA MET A 95 14.81 6.99 -3.41
C MET A 95 14.88 7.34 -1.91
N GLY A 96 15.98 7.93 -1.45
CA GLY A 96 16.13 8.42 -0.08
C GLY A 96 15.11 9.52 0.26
N ILE A 97 14.91 10.49 -0.64
CA ILE A 97 13.86 11.52 -0.47
C ILE A 97 12.46 10.90 -0.46
N THR A 98 12.21 9.90 -1.30
CA THR A 98 10.92 9.18 -1.32
C THR A 98 10.66 8.46 0.00
N LEU A 99 11.67 7.77 0.52
CA LEU A 99 11.58 7.11 1.82
C LEU A 99 11.37 8.13 2.95
N LEU A 100 12.10 9.24 2.93
CA LEU A 100 11.90 10.33 3.90
C LEU A 100 10.48 10.90 3.82
N THR A 101 9.95 11.10 2.62
CA THR A 101 8.57 11.57 2.41
C THR A 101 7.57 10.56 3.00
N PHE A 102 7.78 9.27 2.75
CA PHE A 102 6.96 8.20 3.34
C PHE A 102 7.01 8.26 4.89
N ILE A 103 8.21 8.37 5.47
CA ILE A 103 8.41 8.46 6.92
C ILE A 103 7.70 9.70 7.49
N VAL A 104 7.84 10.86 6.86
CA VAL A 104 7.17 12.11 7.32
C VAL A 104 5.66 11.96 7.29
N ILE A 105 5.10 11.39 6.24
CA ILE A 105 3.65 11.15 6.16
C ILE A 105 3.22 10.12 7.20
N TYR A 106 3.88 8.97 7.27
CA TYR A 106 3.46 7.87 8.12
C TYR A 106 3.69 8.15 9.61
N LEU A 107 4.93 8.50 10.00
CA LEU A 107 5.27 8.77 11.39
C LEU A 107 4.89 10.19 11.84
N GLY A 108 4.94 11.18 10.95
CA GLY A 108 4.63 12.57 11.30
C GLY A 108 3.14 12.87 11.28
N ILE A 109 2.44 12.54 10.19
CA ILE A 109 1.02 12.88 10.04
C ILE A 109 0.16 11.79 10.67
N ILE A 110 0.27 10.54 10.19
CA ILE A 110 -0.68 9.48 10.53
C ILE A 110 -0.54 9.06 12.00
N LYS A 111 0.67 8.83 12.47
CA LYS A 111 0.93 8.46 13.88
C LYS A 111 1.23 9.66 14.77
N GLY A 112 1.96 10.65 14.28
CA GLY A 112 2.47 11.75 15.07
C GLY A 112 1.40 12.70 15.56
N ILE A 113 0.45 13.09 14.71
CA ILE A 113 -0.64 14.01 15.08
C ILE A 113 -1.53 13.41 16.20
N PRO A 114 -2.02 12.16 16.10
CA PRO A 114 -2.79 11.54 17.18
C PRO A 114 -1.99 11.31 18.46
N ASN A 115 -0.73 10.90 18.36
CA ASN A 115 0.14 10.74 19.52
C ASN A 115 0.36 12.08 20.25
N LEU A 116 0.56 13.15 19.50
CA LEU A 116 0.69 14.50 20.05
C LEU A 116 -0.59 14.92 20.80
N ALA A 117 -1.76 14.63 20.21
CA ALA A 117 -3.06 14.88 20.83
C ALA A 117 -3.25 14.08 22.12
N ASN A 118 -2.85 12.81 22.15
CA ASN A 118 -2.96 11.95 23.32
C ASN A 118 -2.01 12.36 24.45
N SER A 119 -0.77 12.78 24.12
CA SER A 119 0.25 13.11 25.12
C SER A 119 0.10 14.51 25.72
N TYR A 120 -0.34 15.49 24.93
CA TYR A 120 -0.33 16.91 25.30
C TYR A 120 -1.69 17.60 25.14
N GLY A 121 -2.71 16.90 24.61
CA GLY A 121 -4.03 17.44 24.35
C GLY A 121 -4.19 18.01 22.94
N LEU A 122 -5.45 18.23 22.54
CA LEU A 122 -5.83 18.63 21.17
C LEU A 122 -5.26 19.99 20.73
N ASN A 123 -4.93 20.87 21.66
CA ASN A 123 -4.43 22.21 21.33
C ASN A 123 -3.08 22.15 20.56
N TYR A 124 -2.23 21.16 20.88
CA TYR A 124 -0.90 21.04 20.26
C TYR A 124 -0.95 20.65 18.77
N PRO A 125 -1.67 19.62 18.34
CA PRO A 125 -1.81 19.33 16.92
C PRO A 125 -2.55 20.44 16.16
N ILE A 126 -3.55 21.11 16.77
CA ILE A 126 -4.22 22.25 16.16
C ILE A 126 -3.21 23.38 15.91
N PHE A 127 -2.40 23.72 16.93
CA PHE A 127 -1.35 24.73 16.76
C PHE A 127 -0.34 24.35 15.68
N LEU A 128 0.10 23.08 15.63
CA LEU A 128 1.01 22.59 14.60
C LEU A 128 0.42 22.75 13.19
N VAL A 129 -0.82 22.35 13.00
CA VAL A 129 -1.53 22.49 11.72
C VAL A 129 -1.65 23.97 11.33
N LEU A 130 -2.05 24.85 12.26
CA LEU A 130 -2.12 26.29 12.01
C LEU A 130 -0.75 26.90 11.67
N ALA A 131 0.33 26.42 12.31
CA ALA A 131 1.70 26.86 11.99
C ALA A 131 2.09 26.46 10.56
N VAL A 132 1.73 25.25 10.09
CA VAL A 132 1.94 24.81 8.70
C VAL A 132 1.17 25.71 7.73
N PHE A 133 -0.08 26.05 8.02
CA PHE A 133 -0.87 26.98 7.19
C PHE A 133 -0.25 28.37 7.15
N ALA A 134 0.20 28.91 8.28
CA ALA A 134 0.86 30.20 8.36
C ALA A 134 2.20 30.21 7.59
N ALA A 135 3.01 29.14 7.73
CA ALA A 135 4.25 28.97 6.97
C ALA A 135 4.00 28.91 5.47
N THR A 136 2.92 28.22 5.06
CA THR A 136 2.51 28.15 3.64
C THR A 136 2.12 29.52 3.12
N ALA A 137 1.27 30.26 3.85
CA ALA A 137 0.88 31.62 3.48
C ALA A 137 2.10 32.56 3.37
N TYR A 138 3.03 32.46 4.33
CA TYR A 138 4.28 33.22 4.30
C TYR A 138 5.15 32.89 3.08
N ALA A 139 5.33 31.59 2.77
CA ALA A 139 6.12 31.16 1.62
C ALA A 139 5.50 31.61 0.28
N VAL A 140 4.17 31.58 0.17
CA VAL A 140 3.43 32.11 -0.99
C VAL A 140 3.62 33.63 -1.10
N TRP A 141 3.46 34.36 0.01
CA TRP A 141 3.67 35.81 0.02
C TRP A 141 5.07 36.24 -0.37
N LYS A 142 6.10 35.51 0.11
CA LYS A 142 7.50 35.75 -0.24
C LYS A 142 7.88 35.21 -1.64
N LYS A 143 6.95 34.58 -2.36
CA LYS A 143 7.17 34.02 -3.71
C LYS A 143 8.28 32.96 -3.77
N HIS A 144 8.47 32.21 -2.68
CA HIS A 144 9.39 31.07 -2.64
C HIS A 144 8.77 29.87 -3.35
N ASN A 145 8.81 29.83 -4.68
CA ASN A 145 8.05 28.90 -5.52
C ASN A 145 8.20 27.41 -5.12
N GLN A 146 9.40 26.95 -4.82
CA GLN A 146 9.62 25.54 -4.44
C GLN A 146 9.06 25.25 -3.03
N LEU A 147 9.40 26.10 -2.06
CA LEU A 147 8.94 25.95 -0.68
C LEU A 147 7.42 26.07 -0.58
N SER A 148 6.83 27.05 -1.27
CA SER A 148 5.36 27.21 -1.29
C SER A 148 4.66 25.99 -1.88
N THR A 149 5.21 25.38 -2.95
CA THR A 149 4.66 24.15 -3.53
C THR A 149 4.72 22.99 -2.54
N ILE A 150 5.87 22.77 -1.88
CA ILE A 150 6.04 21.69 -0.89
C ILE A 150 5.07 21.87 0.28
N LEU A 151 5.01 23.07 0.85
CA LEU A 151 4.11 23.36 1.97
C LEU A 151 2.64 23.28 1.56
N THR A 152 2.28 23.73 0.35
CA THR A 152 0.92 23.58 -0.17
C THR A 152 0.56 22.10 -0.35
N CYS A 153 1.47 21.25 -0.84
CA CYS A 153 1.25 19.80 -0.89
C CYS A 153 1.01 19.22 0.50
N LEU A 154 1.80 19.62 1.50
CA LEU A 154 1.61 19.19 2.88
C LEU A 154 0.24 19.60 3.43
N VAL A 155 -0.17 20.86 3.22
CA VAL A 155 -1.51 21.35 3.59
C VAL A 155 -2.61 20.53 2.91
N LEU A 156 -2.48 20.25 1.63
CA LEU A 156 -3.47 19.48 0.87
C LEU A 156 -3.56 18.02 1.34
N ILE A 157 -2.42 17.40 1.72
CA ILE A 157 -2.42 16.09 2.36
C ILE A 157 -3.16 16.15 3.70
N LEU A 158 -2.90 17.16 4.53
CA LEU A 158 -3.57 17.34 5.82
C LEU A 158 -5.09 17.56 5.66
N ILE A 159 -5.50 18.37 4.69
CA ILE A 159 -6.93 18.58 4.37
C ILE A 159 -7.58 17.27 3.91
N GLY A 160 -6.95 16.54 2.98
CA GLY A 160 -7.47 15.24 2.53
C GLY A 160 -7.55 14.23 3.66
N PHE A 161 -6.50 14.11 4.47
CA PHE A 161 -6.45 13.20 5.62
C PHE A 161 -7.43 13.57 6.73
N SER A 162 -7.79 14.86 6.87
CA SER A 162 -8.75 15.29 7.89
C SER A 162 -10.13 14.63 7.74
N THR A 163 -10.48 14.13 6.56
CA THR A 163 -11.71 13.35 6.37
C THR A 163 -11.75 12.09 7.22
N TYR A 164 -10.59 11.54 7.61
CA TYR A 164 -10.50 10.41 8.53
C TYR A 164 -11.09 10.70 9.92
N THR A 165 -11.12 11.97 10.34
CA THR A 165 -11.72 12.37 11.61
C THR A 165 -13.23 12.10 11.68
N THR A 166 -13.90 11.93 10.53
CA THR A 166 -15.32 11.57 10.49
C THR A 166 -15.62 10.25 11.17
N ILE A 167 -14.67 9.30 11.19
CA ILE A 167 -14.78 8.01 11.89
C ILE A 167 -14.97 8.28 13.40
N PHE A 168 -14.13 9.14 13.97
CA PHE A 168 -14.16 9.46 15.40
C PHE A 168 -15.39 10.26 15.79
N ILE A 169 -15.76 11.26 14.97
CA ILE A 169 -16.99 12.04 15.17
C ILE A 169 -18.21 11.11 15.13
N ARG A 170 -18.21 10.15 14.23
CA ARG A 170 -19.31 9.19 14.09
C ARG A 170 -19.36 8.19 15.25
N ALA A 171 -18.21 7.77 15.76
CA ALA A 171 -18.12 6.86 16.92
C ALA A 171 -18.76 7.49 18.17
N THR A 172 -18.62 8.80 18.40
CA THR A 172 -19.25 9.50 19.53
C THR A 172 -20.78 9.54 19.46
N GLN A 173 -21.38 9.20 18.33
CA GLN A 173 -22.83 9.12 18.13
C GLN A 173 -23.40 7.72 18.37
N HIS A 174 -22.56 6.78 18.82
CA HIS A 174 -22.91 5.39 19.14
C HIS A 174 -23.74 4.69 18.04
N PRO A 175 -23.22 4.62 16.79
CA PRO A 175 -23.92 3.92 15.72
C PRO A 175 -24.05 2.43 16.03
N ASN A 176 -25.03 1.75 15.40
CA ASN A 176 -25.27 0.31 15.62
C ASN A 176 -24.06 -0.57 15.31
N ILE A 177 -23.21 -0.15 14.33
CA ILE A 177 -21.93 -0.77 14.02
C ILE A 177 -20.85 0.26 14.36
N ASN A 178 -20.09 -0.02 15.42
CA ASN A 178 -19.03 0.86 15.92
C ASN A 178 -17.80 0.00 16.26
N GLU A 179 -17.06 -0.38 15.25
CA GLU A 179 -15.89 -1.25 15.41
C GLU A 179 -14.80 -0.54 16.22
N ASN A 180 -14.29 -1.25 17.25
CA ASN A 180 -13.30 -0.75 18.23
C ASN A 180 -13.67 0.52 18.98
N ASN A 181 -14.89 1.04 18.82
CA ASN A 181 -15.44 2.20 19.53
C ASN A 181 -14.45 3.37 19.76
N PRO A 182 -13.93 4.01 18.71
CA PRO A 182 -12.94 5.07 18.81
C PRO A 182 -13.55 6.43 19.17
N ASP A 183 -14.33 6.50 20.26
CA ASP A 183 -15.08 7.67 20.73
C ASP A 183 -14.24 8.61 21.60
N THR A 184 -13.07 8.15 22.08
CA THR A 184 -12.11 8.92 22.87
C THR A 184 -10.81 9.12 22.12
N ILE A 185 -9.98 10.10 22.52
CA ILE A 185 -8.64 10.32 21.92
C ILE A 185 -7.79 9.06 22.04
N LYS A 186 -7.84 8.37 23.19
CA LYS A 186 -7.11 7.13 23.41
C LYS A 186 -7.63 6.01 22.50
N GLY A 187 -8.95 5.85 22.38
CA GLY A 187 -9.58 4.89 21.48
C GLY A 187 -9.28 5.20 20.01
N ALA A 188 -9.31 6.48 19.62
CA ALA A 188 -8.93 6.92 18.29
C ALA A 188 -7.46 6.60 17.99
N LEU A 189 -6.55 6.80 18.93
CA LEU A 189 -5.14 6.47 18.79
C LEU A 189 -4.94 4.95 18.63
N ALA A 190 -5.56 4.14 19.48
CA ALA A 190 -5.52 2.69 19.41
C ALA A 190 -6.03 2.17 18.05
N TYR A 191 -7.13 2.76 17.57
CA TYR A 191 -7.69 2.47 16.25
C TYR A 191 -6.70 2.81 15.11
N MET A 192 -6.09 3.99 15.16
CA MET A 192 -5.13 4.43 14.13
C MET A 192 -3.82 3.66 14.18
N ASN A 193 -3.36 3.28 15.36
CA ASN A 193 -2.18 2.42 15.53
C ASN A 193 -2.44 0.98 15.12
N ARG A 194 -3.71 0.59 14.98
CA ARG A 194 -4.11 -0.79 14.69
C ARG A 194 -3.72 -1.75 15.82
N ASP A 195 -3.81 -1.29 17.08
CA ASP A 195 -3.41 -2.05 18.27
C ASP A 195 -4.10 -3.43 18.35
N GLN A 196 -5.31 -3.55 17.78
CA GLN A 196 -6.04 -4.82 17.68
C GLN A 196 -5.34 -5.89 16.83
N TYR A 197 -4.36 -5.51 16.01
CA TYR A 197 -3.60 -6.43 15.15
C TYR A 197 -2.20 -6.73 15.70
N GLY A 198 -1.87 -6.23 16.89
CA GLY A 198 -0.57 -6.38 17.54
C GLY A 198 0.47 -5.33 17.12
N ASP A 199 1.52 -5.24 17.92
CA ASP A 199 2.64 -4.34 17.67
C ASP A 199 3.64 -4.96 16.69
N TRP A 200 4.07 -4.16 15.74
CA TRP A 200 5.10 -4.52 14.76
C TRP A 200 6.35 -3.71 15.05
N GLU A 201 7.42 -4.39 15.41
CA GLU A 201 8.73 -3.74 15.52
C GLU A 201 9.27 -3.39 14.13
N ILE A 202 9.45 -2.10 13.87
CA ILE A 202 9.84 -1.60 12.54
C ILE A 202 11.21 -2.13 12.10
N LEU A 203 12.09 -2.43 13.05
CA LEU A 203 13.45 -2.91 12.77
C LEU A 203 13.56 -4.43 12.64
N ASP A 204 12.51 -5.15 12.99
CA ASP A 204 12.51 -6.59 12.89
C ASP A 204 12.14 -7.04 11.46
N PRO A 205 12.92 -7.91 10.81
CA PRO A 205 12.63 -8.34 9.45
C PRO A 205 11.26 -8.99 9.33
N ALA A 206 10.37 -8.39 8.53
CA ALA A 206 8.99 -8.84 8.40
C ALA A 206 8.84 -10.27 7.84
N PHE A 207 9.85 -10.75 7.13
CA PHE A 207 9.87 -12.07 6.50
C PHE A 207 10.47 -13.18 7.39
N THR A 208 10.78 -12.91 8.65
CA THR A 208 11.34 -13.93 9.54
C THR A 208 10.27 -14.82 10.17
N LEU A 209 10.61 -16.08 10.40
CA LEU A 209 9.78 -17.02 11.14
C LEU A 209 9.53 -16.58 12.58
N ALA A 210 10.51 -15.89 13.18
CA ALA A 210 10.40 -15.40 14.56
C ALA A 210 9.23 -14.41 14.72
N ARG A 211 8.90 -13.64 13.68
CA ARG A 211 7.75 -12.73 13.66
C ARG A 211 6.44 -13.38 13.23
N ALA A 212 6.50 -14.52 12.58
CA ALA A 212 5.28 -15.22 12.19
C ALA A 212 4.48 -15.60 13.43
N GLU A 213 3.16 -15.44 13.38
CA GLU A 213 2.31 -15.79 14.51
C GLU A 213 2.44 -17.26 14.90
N CYS A 214 2.20 -17.56 16.19
CA CYS A 214 2.52 -18.85 16.80
C CYS A 214 2.02 -20.07 16.04
N SER A 215 0.80 -20.02 15.50
CA SER A 215 0.21 -21.15 14.76
C SER A 215 0.96 -21.48 13.47
N TYR A 216 1.69 -20.52 12.91
CA TYR A 216 2.44 -20.68 11.67
C TYR A 216 3.89 -21.05 11.90
N SER A 217 4.53 -20.35 12.85
CA SER A 217 5.92 -20.65 13.15
C SER A 217 6.11 -22.12 13.52
N ASN A 218 5.19 -22.69 14.31
CA ASN A 218 5.24 -24.10 14.72
C ASN A 218 5.13 -25.11 13.56
N ARG A 219 4.66 -24.69 12.40
CA ARG A 219 4.63 -25.52 11.19
C ARG A 219 5.93 -25.50 10.42
N TRP A 220 6.72 -24.44 10.58
CA TRP A 220 7.92 -24.17 9.78
C TRP A 220 9.21 -24.33 10.56
N THR A 221 9.15 -24.30 11.89
CA THR A 221 10.28 -24.51 12.78
C THR A 221 9.83 -25.14 14.11
N GLU A 222 10.68 -25.98 14.70
CA GLU A 222 10.49 -26.49 16.05
C GLU A 222 10.93 -25.47 17.11
N ASN A 223 11.84 -24.58 16.75
CA ASN A 223 12.35 -23.52 17.63
C ASN A 223 12.07 -22.13 17.09
N LYS A 224 10.93 -21.57 17.48
CA LYS A 224 10.49 -20.23 17.05
C LYS A 224 11.50 -19.12 17.44
N SER A 225 12.14 -19.25 18.58
CA SER A 225 13.06 -18.21 19.07
C SER A 225 14.40 -18.19 18.32
N ASN A 226 14.75 -19.30 17.66
CA ASN A 226 16.00 -19.42 16.91
C ASN A 226 15.83 -20.40 15.73
N PRO A 227 15.05 -20.04 14.71
CA PRO A 227 14.91 -20.88 13.53
C PRO A 227 16.21 -20.94 12.74
N SER A 228 16.45 -22.07 12.09
CA SER A 228 17.61 -22.23 11.20
C SER A 228 17.44 -21.44 9.91
N GLY A 229 18.54 -21.06 9.26
CA GLY A 229 18.48 -20.33 7.98
C GLY A 229 17.79 -21.13 6.86
N SER A 230 17.82 -22.47 6.91
CA SER A 230 17.08 -23.31 5.97
C SER A 230 15.56 -23.29 6.20
N GLU A 231 15.12 -23.21 7.46
CA GLU A 231 13.70 -23.07 7.82
C GLU A 231 13.18 -21.69 7.39
N GLU A 232 13.98 -20.63 7.62
CA GLU A 232 13.65 -19.26 7.15
C GLU A 232 13.48 -19.20 5.62
N LEU A 233 14.42 -19.78 4.86
CA LEU A 233 14.32 -19.83 3.40
C LEU A 233 13.14 -20.69 2.92
N ASN A 234 12.85 -21.78 3.61
CA ASN A 234 11.71 -22.63 3.29
C ASN A 234 10.38 -21.91 3.55
N PHE A 235 10.27 -21.17 4.66
CA PHE A 235 9.13 -20.34 4.97
C PHE A 235 8.95 -19.21 3.94
N LEU A 236 10.02 -18.45 3.65
CA LEU A 236 9.99 -17.39 2.64
C LEU A 236 9.48 -17.92 1.29
N TRP A 237 10.05 -19.04 0.81
CA TRP A 237 9.73 -19.52 -0.52
C TRP A 237 8.38 -20.24 -0.61
N ASN A 238 8.12 -21.18 0.28
CA ASN A 238 6.92 -22.02 0.17
C ASN A 238 5.68 -21.34 0.74
N TYR A 239 5.82 -20.53 1.78
CA TYR A 239 4.68 -19.81 2.36
C TYR A 239 4.52 -18.41 1.77
N GLN A 240 5.48 -17.51 1.98
CA GLN A 240 5.31 -16.11 1.60
C GLN A 240 5.29 -15.90 0.08
N ILE A 241 6.18 -16.59 -0.67
CA ILE A 241 6.22 -16.43 -2.13
C ILE A 241 5.17 -17.30 -2.82
N LYS A 242 5.17 -18.61 -2.61
CA LYS A 242 4.26 -19.50 -3.35
C LYS A 242 2.81 -19.37 -2.89
N GLU A 243 2.56 -19.52 -1.58
CA GLU A 243 1.21 -19.58 -1.07
C GLU A 243 0.57 -18.20 -0.98
N MET A 244 1.30 -17.20 -0.48
CA MET A 244 0.74 -15.89 -0.25
C MET A 244 0.79 -14.98 -1.48
N TYR A 245 1.83 -15.05 -2.32
CA TYR A 245 1.95 -14.18 -3.48
C TYR A 245 1.53 -14.85 -4.78
N LEU A 246 2.18 -15.96 -5.17
CA LEU A 246 1.96 -16.55 -6.50
C LEU A 246 0.56 -17.15 -6.64
N ARG A 247 0.00 -17.71 -5.59
CA ARG A 247 -1.39 -18.21 -5.60
C ARG A 247 -2.37 -17.07 -5.87
N TYR A 248 -2.29 -15.97 -5.12
CA TYR A 248 -3.15 -14.80 -5.33
C TYR A 248 -2.95 -14.16 -6.70
N PHE A 249 -1.72 -14.01 -7.12
CA PHE A 249 -1.40 -13.56 -8.47
C PHE A 249 -2.05 -14.45 -9.54
N ALA A 250 -1.96 -15.76 -9.38
CA ALA A 250 -2.57 -16.69 -10.31
C ALA A 250 -4.12 -16.62 -10.28
N TRP A 251 -4.73 -16.45 -9.11
CA TRP A 251 -6.18 -16.24 -9.03
C TRP A 251 -6.66 -15.05 -9.86
N GLN A 252 -5.88 -13.97 -9.87
CA GLN A 252 -6.23 -12.76 -10.63
C GLN A 252 -6.04 -12.92 -12.14
N PHE A 253 -5.00 -13.63 -12.56
CA PHE A 253 -4.54 -13.60 -13.95
C PHE A 253 -4.65 -14.95 -14.69
N VAL A 254 -4.85 -16.04 -13.96
CA VAL A 254 -5.05 -17.39 -14.52
C VAL A 254 -6.49 -17.86 -14.31
N GLY A 255 -7.02 -17.69 -13.10
CA GLY A 255 -8.39 -18.03 -12.73
C GLY A 255 -8.47 -18.64 -11.33
N LYS A 256 -9.55 -18.34 -10.62
CA LYS A 256 -9.88 -18.87 -9.30
C LYS A 256 -10.86 -20.04 -9.43
N GLU A 257 -10.69 -21.09 -8.65
CA GLU A 257 -11.68 -22.17 -8.53
C GLU A 257 -12.92 -21.67 -7.78
N ASP A 258 -14.07 -22.24 -8.10
CA ASP A 258 -15.32 -21.90 -7.40
C ASP A 258 -15.28 -22.37 -5.94
N HIS A 259 -15.94 -21.62 -5.06
CA HIS A 259 -15.93 -21.80 -3.59
C HIS A 259 -16.48 -23.12 -3.08
N ASP A 260 -17.21 -23.86 -3.91
CA ASP A 260 -17.92 -25.09 -3.49
C ASP A 260 -17.02 -26.33 -3.39
N ASN A 261 -15.70 -26.18 -3.55
CA ASN A 261 -14.77 -27.30 -3.42
C ASN A 261 -14.15 -27.33 -2.00
N PRO A 262 -14.63 -28.24 -1.11
CA PRO A 262 -14.25 -28.25 0.31
C PRO A 262 -12.83 -28.76 0.60
N ASN A 263 -11.97 -28.96 -0.40
CA ASN A 263 -10.61 -29.51 -0.24
C ASN A 263 -9.56 -28.45 0.11
N TRP A 264 -9.90 -27.56 1.03
CA TRP A 264 -8.97 -26.61 1.65
C TRP A 264 -8.16 -27.27 2.76
N GLU A 265 -7.26 -28.17 2.46
CA GLU A 265 -6.31 -28.65 3.44
C GLU A 265 -5.06 -27.78 3.48
N LEU A 266 -4.79 -27.27 4.66
CA LEU A 266 -3.60 -26.49 4.97
C LEU A 266 -2.35 -27.37 4.83
N VAL A 267 -1.33 -26.84 4.14
CA VAL A 267 -0.05 -27.51 3.97
C VAL A 267 0.68 -27.55 5.31
N THR A 268 1.07 -28.74 5.74
CA THR A 268 1.88 -28.96 6.94
C THR A 268 3.34 -29.25 6.55
N LEU A 269 4.27 -28.94 7.45
CA LEU A 269 5.72 -29.19 7.30
C LEU A 269 6.12 -30.65 7.06
N LYS A 270 5.30 -31.57 7.52
CA LYS A 270 5.63 -33.02 7.42
C LYS A 270 5.25 -33.60 6.06
N GLY A 271 6.04 -33.28 5.06
CA GLY A 271 6.22 -34.11 3.87
C GLY A 271 5.35 -33.85 2.66
N ASP A 272 4.25 -33.11 2.76
CA ASP A 272 3.46 -32.76 1.59
C ASP A 272 3.83 -31.35 1.09
N ILE A 273 4.90 -31.33 0.29
CA ILE A 273 5.22 -30.21 -0.57
C ILE A 273 3.94 -29.85 -1.32
N ILE A 274 3.61 -28.57 -1.37
CA ILE A 274 2.54 -28.01 -2.19
C ILE A 274 2.75 -28.50 -3.64
N LYS A 275 2.18 -29.64 -3.98
CA LYS A 275 2.28 -30.22 -5.32
C LYS A 275 1.44 -29.48 -6.34
N LYS A 276 0.45 -28.67 -5.88
CA LYS A 276 -0.40 -27.81 -6.70
C LYS A 276 -0.62 -26.49 -5.99
N LEU A 277 -0.48 -25.38 -6.70
CA LEU A 277 -0.98 -24.08 -6.29
C LEU A 277 -2.52 -24.25 -6.20
N ARG A 278 -3.04 -24.25 -4.97
CA ARG A 278 -4.46 -24.59 -4.69
C ARG A 278 -5.40 -23.51 -5.16
N GLY A 279 -6.59 -23.90 -5.56
CA GLY A 279 -7.64 -22.99 -5.98
C GLY A 279 -7.37 -22.26 -7.30
N ILE A 280 -6.43 -22.74 -8.12
CA ILE A 280 -6.15 -22.18 -9.43
C ILE A 280 -6.85 -23.02 -10.50
N ASN A 281 -7.75 -22.38 -11.22
CA ASN A 281 -8.44 -22.96 -12.37
C ASN A 281 -7.79 -22.48 -13.67
N TRP A 282 -6.95 -23.33 -14.26
CA TRP A 282 -6.21 -23.03 -15.49
C TRP A 282 -7.11 -22.91 -16.73
N SER A 283 -8.33 -23.42 -16.65
CA SER A 283 -9.31 -23.40 -17.75
C SER A 283 -10.39 -22.31 -17.58
N ARG A 284 -10.37 -21.53 -16.49
CA ARG A 284 -11.36 -20.50 -16.19
C ARG A 284 -11.60 -19.54 -17.36
N TYR A 285 -10.53 -19.11 -18.00
CA TYR A 285 -10.56 -18.20 -19.14
C TYR A 285 -10.19 -18.92 -20.48
N GLY A 286 -10.33 -20.24 -20.52
CA GLY A 286 -9.89 -21.08 -21.64
C GLY A 286 -8.37 -21.27 -21.64
N LEU A 287 -7.64 -20.24 -22.06
CA LEU A 287 -6.19 -20.08 -21.82
C LEU A 287 -5.99 -18.93 -20.84
N PRO A 288 -4.87 -18.86 -20.10
CA PRO A 288 -4.58 -17.76 -19.18
C PRO A 288 -4.23 -16.47 -19.93
N PHE A 289 -5.13 -16.01 -20.78
CA PHE A 289 -4.94 -14.83 -21.63
C PHE A 289 -4.53 -13.57 -20.84
N PRO A 290 -5.12 -13.25 -19.65
CA PRO A 290 -4.69 -12.08 -18.91
C PRO A 290 -3.21 -12.13 -18.55
N LEU A 291 -2.70 -13.29 -18.10
CA LEU A 291 -1.29 -13.50 -17.79
C LEU A 291 -0.42 -13.38 -19.04
N LEU A 292 -0.79 -14.06 -20.12
CA LEU A 292 -0.03 -14.04 -21.38
C LEU A 292 0.10 -12.62 -21.93
N PHE A 293 -1.01 -11.89 -22.04
CA PHE A 293 -0.98 -10.50 -22.52
C PHE A 293 -0.25 -9.56 -21.55
N GLY A 294 -0.34 -9.82 -20.24
CA GLY A 294 0.43 -9.09 -19.23
C GLY A 294 1.93 -9.24 -19.43
N VAL A 295 2.42 -10.47 -19.61
CA VAL A 295 3.84 -10.76 -19.86
C VAL A 295 4.31 -10.16 -21.19
N ILE A 296 3.56 -10.35 -22.28
CA ILE A 296 3.87 -9.76 -23.57
C ILE A 296 3.91 -8.22 -23.48
N GLY A 297 2.91 -7.63 -22.80
CA GLY A 297 2.85 -6.18 -22.56
C GLY A 297 4.03 -5.67 -21.75
N MET A 298 4.46 -6.40 -20.73
CA MET A 298 5.63 -6.07 -19.93
C MET A 298 6.90 -6.08 -20.78
N ILE A 299 7.14 -7.14 -21.55
CA ILE A 299 8.31 -7.25 -22.44
C ILE A 299 8.31 -6.10 -23.46
N PHE A 300 7.16 -5.83 -24.07
CA PHE A 300 7.01 -4.72 -25.02
C PHE A 300 7.28 -3.36 -24.36
N HIS A 301 6.74 -3.14 -23.16
CA HIS A 301 6.93 -1.88 -22.44
C HIS A 301 8.39 -1.65 -22.08
N PHE A 302 9.10 -2.68 -21.55
CA PHE A 302 10.53 -2.58 -21.27
C PHE A 302 11.37 -2.33 -22.53
N SER A 303 11.00 -2.92 -23.66
CA SER A 303 11.72 -2.72 -24.93
C SER A 303 11.54 -1.31 -25.52
N ARG A 304 10.42 -0.63 -25.22
CA ARG A 304 10.10 0.69 -25.77
C ARG A 304 10.39 1.84 -24.82
N ASP A 305 10.08 1.68 -23.55
CA ASP A 305 10.22 2.73 -22.52
C ASP A 305 10.53 2.07 -21.17
N TRP A 306 11.76 1.61 -21.00
CA TRP A 306 12.19 0.96 -19.77
C TRP A 306 12.06 1.83 -18.53
N LYS A 307 12.13 3.18 -18.68
CA LYS A 307 12.02 4.14 -17.57
C LYS A 307 10.61 4.10 -16.95
N ARG A 308 9.58 4.19 -17.79
CA ARG A 308 8.19 4.08 -17.32
C ARG A 308 7.83 2.63 -16.96
N ALA A 309 8.38 1.66 -17.66
CA ALA A 309 8.21 0.25 -17.31
C ALA A 309 8.73 -0.07 -15.92
N LEU A 310 9.90 0.49 -15.54
CA LEU A 310 10.45 0.36 -14.19
C LEU A 310 9.56 1.01 -13.13
N ALA A 311 8.96 2.16 -13.42
CA ALA A 311 8.01 2.79 -12.52
C ALA A 311 6.76 1.90 -12.30
N VAL A 312 6.19 1.33 -13.38
CA VAL A 312 5.06 0.40 -13.27
C VAL A 312 5.45 -0.86 -12.48
N LEU A 313 6.63 -1.41 -12.75
CA LEU A 313 7.14 -2.56 -11.99
C LEU A 313 7.32 -2.23 -10.51
N SER A 314 7.80 -1.03 -10.17
CA SER A 314 7.96 -0.63 -8.77
C SER A 314 6.61 -0.57 -8.04
N LEU A 315 5.56 -0.08 -8.69
CA LEU A 315 4.20 -0.08 -8.13
C LEU A 315 3.71 -1.51 -7.92
N PHE A 316 3.84 -2.35 -8.94
CA PHE A 316 3.44 -3.76 -8.89
C PHE A 316 4.14 -4.53 -7.76
N LEU A 317 5.46 -4.36 -7.60
CA LEU A 317 6.20 -5.01 -6.52
C LEU A 317 5.85 -4.42 -5.14
N ALA A 318 5.68 -3.11 -5.04
CA ALA A 318 5.33 -2.45 -3.79
C ALA A 318 3.95 -2.87 -3.29
N THR A 319 2.95 -2.91 -4.17
CA THR A 319 1.56 -3.29 -3.81
C THR A 319 1.33 -4.80 -3.77
N GLY A 320 2.28 -5.60 -4.19
CA GLY A 320 2.22 -7.06 -4.19
C GLY A 320 3.16 -7.68 -3.15
N ILE A 321 4.29 -8.20 -3.63
CA ILE A 321 5.20 -9.01 -2.80
C ILE A 321 5.72 -8.26 -1.56
N MET A 322 5.99 -6.95 -1.65
CA MET A 322 6.52 -6.19 -0.52
C MET A 322 5.53 -6.10 0.64
N ILE A 323 4.22 -6.03 0.34
CA ILE A 323 3.18 -6.05 1.38
C ILE A 323 3.20 -7.38 2.12
N ILE A 324 3.25 -8.49 1.38
CA ILE A 324 3.26 -9.82 1.97
C ILE A 324 4.47 -10.01 2.89
N LEU A 325 5.65 -9.59 2.42
CA LEU A 325 6.87 -9.65 3.21
C LEU A 325 6.81 -8.75 4.45
N TYR A 326 6.23 -7.55 4.30
CA TYR A 326 6.10 -6.60 5.41
C TYR A 326 5.10 -7.06 6.46
N LEU A 327 3.91 -7.50 6.04
CA LEU A 327 2.84 -7.89 6.97
C LEU A 327 3.12 -9.24 7.63
N ASN A 328 3.83 -10.15 6.94
CA ASN A 328 4.13 -11.50 7.43
C ASN A 328 2.87 -12.18 8.03
N GLN A 329 1.77 -12.08 7.29
CA GLN A 329 0.45 -12.49 7.74
C GLN A 329 0.37 -14.01 7.98
N TYR A 330 -0.50 -14.39 8.90
CA TYR A 330 -0.80 -15.78 9.23
C TYR A 330 -2.17 -16.19 8.70
N ASP A 331 -2.43 -17.51 8.66
CA ASP A 331 -3.71 -18.09 8.29
C ASP A 331 -4.83 -17.66 9.26
N PRO A 332 -6.02 -17.38 8.79
CA PRO A 332 -6.49 -17.53 7.42
C PRO A 332 -6.25 -16.31 6.52
N GLN A 333 -5.33 -15.47 6.87
CA GLN A 333 -5.04 -14.30 6.05
C GLN A 333 -3.85 -14.56 5.11
N PRO A 334 -3.88 -14.05 3.87
CA PRO A 334 -5.02 -13.34 3.29
C PRO A 334 -6.21 -14.28 3.14
N ARG A 335 -7.38 -13.71 3.33
CA ARG A 335 -8.63 -14.44 3.22
C ARG A 335 -8.87 -14.83 1.76
N GLU A 336 -9.69 -15.83 1.55
CA GLU A 336 -10.04 -16.31 0.21
C GLU A 336 -10.67 -15.24 -0.69
N ARG A 337 -11.21 -14.22 -0.09
CA ARG A 337 -11.88 -13.08 -0.73
C ARG A 337 -11.00 -11.84 -0.88
N ASP A 338 -9.82 -11.82 -0.30
CA ASP A 338 -8.86 -10.71 -0.42
C ASP A 338 -7.87 -10.99 -1.59
#